data_247f3d46145a30116fa29e61bfa2c2d2
#
_entry.id   247f3d46145a30116fa29e61bfa2c2d2
#
_cell.length_a   1.000
_cell.length_b   1.000
_cell.length_c   1.000
_cell.angle_alpha   90.00
_cell.angle_beta   90.00
_cell.angle_gamma   90.00
#
_symmetry.space_group_name_H-M   'P 1'
#
loop_
_entity.id
_entity.type
_entity.pdbx_description
1 polymer ?
#
loop_
_entity_poly.entity_id
_entity_poly.type
_entity_poly.pdbx_seq_one_letter_code
_entity_poly.pdbx_strand_id
1 'polypeptide(L)'
;VMSDGTVKTRLCRARLPLPSDLLREISDLLTRNLHATALSEVSVHQIALLQHALGEYDFVLQPVLQVIREAAMSAENPEVILGGEGRLLEQPEFHDLDKTREFLDFLQDNESRRQVLSPAEGHEGITITIGQEHPLQELRDSSVIMGNYMLGGRPIGMIAIFGPSRMNYRRVLGQFEYFTNGLNKLLQELFESQDSSE
;
A
#
# COMPACT_ATOMS: atom_id res chain seq x y z
N VAL A 1 -12.93 -5.60 6.28
CA VAL A 1 -12.62 -4.26 5.76
C VAL A 1 -11.52 -3.66 6.61
N MET A 2 -10.49 -3.12 6.01
CA MET A 2 -9.38 -2.46 6.70
C MET A 2 -9.63 -0.94 6.77
N SER A 3 -8.87 -0.24 7.62
CA SER A 3 -9.01 1.21 7.82
C SER A 3 -8.70 2.05 6.56
N ASP A 4 -8.03 1.47 5.58
CA ASP A 4 -7.74 2.06 4.26
C ASP A 4 -8.84 1.76 3.21
N GLY A 5 -9.95 1.13 3.64
CA GLY A 5 -11.03 0.71 2.75
C GLY A 5 -10.75 -0.60 1.99
N THR A 6 -9.58 -1.21 2.14
CA THR A 6 -9.27 -2.48 1.47
C THR A 6 -10.17 -3.59 2.01
N VAL A 7 -10.82 -4.33 1.10
CA VAL A 7 -11.63 -5.50 1.43
C VAL A 7 -10.87 -6.76 1.05
N LYS A 8 -10.54 -7.60 2.03
CA LYS A 8 -9.99 -8.93 1.80
C LYS A 8 -11.10 -9.95 1.99
N THR A 9 -11.33 -10.77 0.97
CA THR A 9 -12.35 -11.82 1.00
C THR A 9 -11.70 -13.18 0.84
N ARG A 10 -12.24 -14.17 1.56
CA ARG A 10 -11.82 -15.57 1.43
C ARG A 10 -13.01 -16.49 1.54
N LEU A 11 -13.10 -17.43 0.62
CA LEU A 11 -14.11 -18.48 0.69
C LEU A 11 -13.59 -19.64 1.54
N CYS A 12 -14.32 -19.99 2.59
CA CYS A 12 -13.99 -21.08 3.49
C CYS A 12 -15.11 -22.11 3.52
N ARG A 13 -14.75 -23.38 3.62
CA ARG A 13 -15.72 -24.46 3.79
C ARG A 13 -15.96 -24.68 5.29
N ALA A 14 -17.18 -24.45 5.76
CA ALA A 14 -17.54 -24.72 7.13
C ALA A 14 -17.56 -26.25 7.39
N ARG A 15 -17.03 -26.66 8.54
CA ARG A 15 -17.04 -28.07 8.99
C ARG A 15 -18.38 -28.45 9.62
N LEU A 16 -19.08 -27.47 10.17
CA LEU A 16 -20.39 -27.59 10.83
C LEU A 16 -21.37 -26.63 10.16
N PRO A 17 -22.69 -26.94 10.19
CA PRO A 17 -23.69 -25.99 9.76
C PRO A 17 -23.60 -24.70 10.60
N LEU A 18 -23.56 -23.56 9.93
CA LEU A 18 -23.52 -22.24 10.57
C LEU A 18 -24.85 -21.52 10.29
N PRO A 19 -25.81 -21.53 11.23
CA PRO A 19 -27.03 -20.74 11.13
C PRO A 19 -26.73 -19.25 11.02
N SER A 20 -27.60 -18.49 10.37
CA SER A 20 -27.40 -17.05 10.13
C SER A 20 -27.21 -16.24 11.43
N ASP A 21 -27.93 -16.62 12.49
CA ASP A 21 -27.83 -15.93 13.78
C ASP A 21 -26.46 -16.16 14.43
N LEU A 22 -25.94 -17.38 14.35
CA LEU A 22 -24.62 -17.73 14.85
C LEU A 22 -23.52 -17.01 14.04
N LEU A 23 -23.68 -16.90 12.71
CA LEU A 23 -22.74 -16.13 11.88
C LEU A 23 -22.67 -14.67 12.30
N ARG A 24 -23.80 -14.06 12.67
CA ARG A 24 -23.85 -12.70 13.21
C ARG A 24 -23.13 -12.61 14.55
N GLU A 25 -23.39 -13.52 15.49
CA GLU A 25 -22.70 -13.54 16.79
C GLU A 25 -21.18 -13.67 16.62
N ILE A 26 -20.72 -14.56 15.74
CA ILE A 26 -19.30 -14.73 15.42
C ILE A 26 -18.73 -13.45 14.80
N SER A 27 -19.44 -12.85 13.85
CA SER A 27 -19.04 -11.59 13.22
C SER A 27 -18.92 -10.45 14.24
N ASP A 28 -19.91 -10.31 15.12
CA ASP A 28 -19.90 -9.29 16.17
C ASP A 28 -18.77 -9.52 17.18
N LEU A 29 -18.50 -10.78 17.53
CA LEU A 29 -17.41 -11.13 18.43
C LEU A 29 -16.05 -10.79 17.82
N LEU A 30 -15.83 -11.16 16.57
CA LEU A 30 -14.60 -10.86 15.84
C LEU A 30 -14.42 -9.34 15.68
N THR A 31 -15.47 -8.64 15.27
CA THR A 31 -15.45 -7.18 15.10
C THR A 31 -15.11 -6.48 16.40
N ARG A 32 -15.77 -6.82 17.52
CA ARG A 32 -15.50 -6.19 18.84
C ARG A 32 -14.07 -6.40 19.33
N ASN A 33 -13.46 -7.54 19.02
CA ASN A 33 -12.12 -7.86 19.51
C ASN A 33 -11.00 -7.43 18.56
N LEU A 34 -11.30 -7.24 17.28
CA LEU A 34 -10.29 -6.90 16.24
C LEU A 34 -10.50 -5.50 15.66
N HIS A 35 -11.61 -4.82 16.00
CA HIS A 35 -11.86 -3.46 15.53
C HIS A 35 -10.78 -2.50 16.02
N ALA A 36 -10.26 -1.68 15.10
CA ALA A 36 -9.19 -0.72 15.36
C ALA A 36 -7.87 -1.31 15.92
N THR A 37 -7.70 -2.64 15.87
CA THR A 37 -6.44 -3.29 16.24
C THR A 37 -5.50 -3.26 15.02
N ALA A 38 -4.27 -2.79 15.20
CA ALA A 38 -3.27 -2.90 14.14
C ALA A 38 -2.97 -4.38 13.84
N LEU A 39 -2.80 -4.71 12.55
CA LEU A 39 -2.57 -6.11 12.13
C LEU A 39 -1.36 -6.74 12.84
N SER A 40 -0.33 -5.94 13.12
CA SER A 40 0.88 -6.33 13.86
C SER A 40 0.67 -6.52 15.37
N GLU A 41 -0.44 -5.98 15.91
CA GLU A 41 -0.72 -6.01 17.36
C GLU A 41 -1.65 -7.15 17.78
N VAL A 42 -2.12 -7.96 16.82
CA VAL A 42 -2.95 -9.13 17.12
C VAL A 42 -2.12 -10.14 17.92
N SER A 43 -2.27 -10.11 19.23
CA SER A 43 -1.47 -10.89 20.17
C SER A 43 -1.94 -12.34 20.29
N VAL A 44 -1.01 -13.23 20.71
CA VAL A 44 -1.35 -14.64 21.03
C VAL A 44 -2.45 -14.72 22.11
N HIS A 45 -2.45 -13.77 23.05
CA HIS A 45 -3.46 -13.72 24.11
C HIS A 45 -4.86 -13.42 23.54
N GLN A 46 -4.98 -12.46 22.62
CA GLN A 46 -6.26 -12.17 21.95
C GLN A 46 -6.76 -13.36 21.13
N ILE A 47 -5.85 -14.07 20.45
CA ILE A 47 -6.18 -15.29 19.71
C ILE A 47 -6.73 -16.35 20.66
N ALA A 48 -6.09 -16.57 21.82
CA ALA A 48 -6.54 -17.55 22.81
C ALA A 48 -7.91 -17.19 23.40
N LEU A 49 -8.17 -15.90 23.66
CA LEU A 49 -9.47 -15.43 24.11
C LEU A 49 -10.57 -15.68 23.06
N LEU A 50 -10.29 -15.41 21.80
CA LEU A 50 -11.19 -15.67 20.68
C LEU A 50 -11.48 -17.16 20.52
N GLN A 51 -10.47 -18.02 20.63
CA GLN A 51 -10.63 -19.48 20.58
C GLN A 51 -11.54 -19.97 21.70
N HIS A 52 -11.32 -19.48 22.91
CA HIS A 52 -12.15 -19.85 24.07
C HIS A 52 -13.60 -19.39 23.91
N ALA A 53 -13.81 -18.16 23.40
CA ALA A 53 -15.15 -17.60 23.18
C ALA A 53 -15.91 -18.31 22.06
N LEU A 54 -15.22 -18.78 21.02
CA LEU A 54 -15.82 -19.50 19.88
C LEU A 54 -16.16 -20.97 20.22
N GLY A 55 -15.48 -21.58 21.20
CA GLY A 55 -15.72 -22.96 21.61
C GLY A 55 -15.62 -23.96 20.46
N GLU A 56 -16.69 -24.68 20.14
CA GLU A 56 -16.74 -25.67 19.06
C GLU A 56 -16.65 -25.06 17.65
N TYR A 57 -16.79 -23.74 17.52
CA TYR A 57 -16.69 -22.97 16.28
C TYR A 57 -15.30 -22.32 16.09
N ASP A 58 -14.31 -22.70 16.87
CA ASP A 58 -12.93 -22.19 16.79
C ASP A 58 -12.29 -22.39 15.40
N PHE A 59 -12.77 -23.38 14.64
CA PHE A 59 -12.33 -23.62 13.26
C PHE A 59 -12.56 -22.42 12.32
N VAL A 60 -13.46 -21.48 12.67
CA VAL A 60 -13.70 -20.24 11.93
C VAL A 60 -12.53 -19.28 12.09
N LEU A 61 -11.81 -19.35 13.22
CA LEU A 61 -10.74 -18.43 13.54
C LEU A 61 -9.52 -18.61 12.61
N GLN A 62 -9.20 -19.83 12.23
CA GLN A 62 -8.02 -20.10 11.37
C GLN A 62 -8.09 -19.38 10.02
N PRO A 63 -9.19 -19.44 9.25
CA PRO A 63 -9.37 -18.64 8.05
C PRO A 63 -9.25 -17.13 8.29
N VAL A 64 -9.81 -16.62 9.39
CA VAL A 64 -9.74 -15.20 9.75
C VAL A 64 -8.29 -14.79 10.03
N LEU A 65 -7.57 -15.55 10.84
CA LEU A 65 -6.15 -15.30 11.14
C LEU A 65 -5.28 -15.35 9.87
N GLN A 66 -5.63 -16.23 8.93
CA GLN A 66 -4.93 -16.29 7.66
C GLN A 66 -5.17 -15.03 6.83
N VAL A 67 -6.41 -14.52 6.74
CA VAL A 67 -6.71 -13.25 6.06
C VAL A 67 -5.98 -12.09 6.73
N ILE A 68 -5.95 -12.04 8.08
CA ILE A 68 -5.22 -11.03 8.84
C ILE A 68 -3.71 -11.09 8.50
N ARG A 69 -3.13 -12.29 8.49
CA ARG A 69 -1.71 -12.47 8.13
C ARG A 69 -1.41 -12.05 6.71
N GLU A 70 -2.23 -12.46 5.74
CA GLU A 70 -2.10 -12.07 4.33
C GLU A 70 -2.24 -10.55 4.17
N ALA A 71 -3.11 -9.92 4.93
CA ALA A 71 -3.28 -8.47 4.95
C ALA A 71 -2.06 -7.77 5.56
N ALA A 72 -1.51 -8.29 6.67
CA ALA A 72 -0.29 -7.76 7.29
C ALA A 72 0.90 -7.87 6.33
N MET A 73 1.09 -9.02 5.70
CA MET A 73 2.15 -9.20 4.69
C MET A 73 1.98 -8.29 3.47
N SER A 74 0.73 -8.01 3.07
CA SER A 74 0.45 -7.08 1.97
C SER A 74 0.74 -5.63 2.38
N ALA A 75 0.51 -5.27 3.65
CA ALA A 75 0.85 -3.95 4.19
C ALA A 75 2.38 -3.77 4.30
N GLU A 76 3.10 -4.84 4.67
CA GLU A 76 4.57 -4.85 4.68
C GLU A 76 5.18 -4.86 3.27
N ASN A 77 4.44 -5.35 2.27
CA ASN A 77 4.85 -5.42 0.87
C ASN A 77 3.82 -4.70 -0.02
N PRO A 78 3.82 -3.36 -0.02
CA PRO A 78 2.91 -2.59 -0.86
C PRO A 78 3.13 -2.93 -2.34
N GLU A 79 2.04 -3.07 -3.08
CA GLU A 79 2.11 -3.26 -4.53
C GLU A 79 2.61 -1.99 -5.18
N VAL A 80 3.71 -2.09 -5.92
CA VAL A 80 4.26 -0.98 -6.68
C VAL A 80 3.92 -1.17 -8.15
N ILE A 81 3.09 -0.28 -8.68
CA ILE A 81 2.74 -0.24 -10.10
C ILE A 81 3.71 0.71 -10.80
N LEU A 82 4.42 0.20 -11.79
CA LEU A 82 5.35 0.95 -12.62
C LEU A 82 4.71 1.22 -13.98
N GLY A 83 4.96 2.37 -14.56
CA GLY A 83 4.49 2.72 -15.89
C GLY A 83 5.28 3.87 -16.50
N GLY A 84 5.32 3.92 -17.83
CA GLY A 84 6.01 4.98 -18.57
C GLY A 84 7.48 4.71 -18.90
N GLU A 85 7.96 3.49 -18.71
CA GLU A 85 9.35 3.08 -18.93
C GLU A 85 9.82 3.40 -20.36
N GLY A 86 8.94 3.23 -21.35
CA GLY A 86 9.26 3.56 -22.74
C GLY A 86 9.64 5.03 -22.96
N ARG A 87 9.01 5.96 -22.22
CA ARG A 87 9.35 7.39 -22.31
C ARG A 87 10.66 7.74 -21.63
N LEU A 88 11.03 6.96 -20.61
CA LEU A 88 12.32 7.11 -19.96
C LEU A 88 13.45 6.76 -20.92
N LEU A 89 13.29 5.70 -21.72
CA LEU A 89 14.26 5.25 -22.73
C LEU A 89 14.47 6.26 -23.88
N GLU A 90 13.54 7.20 -24.09
CA GLU A 90 13.68 8.28 -25.06
C GLU A 90 14.64 9.39 -24.58
N GLN A 91 15.01 9.39 -23.30
CA GLN A 91 15.91 10.40 -22.76
C GLN A 91 17.38 10.06 -23.04
N PRO A 92 18.22 11.04 -23.42
CA PRO A 92 19.63 10.79 -23.76
C PRO A 92 20.45 10.11 -22.67
N GLU A 93 20.10 10.35 -21.40
CA GLU A 93 20.75 9.75 -20.24
C GLU A 93 20.60 8.23 -20.18
N PHE A 94 19.56 7.69 -20.83
CA PHE A 94 19.24 6.26 -20.90
C PHE A 94 19.61 5.62 -22.22
N HIS A 95 20.48 6.26 -23.03
CA HIS A 95 20.98 5.67 -24.27
C HIS A 95 22.14 4.67 -24.05
N ASP A 96 22.74 4.65 -22.87
CA ASP A 96 23.67 3.59 -22.47
C ASP A 96 22.85 2.33 -22.10
N LEU A 97 22.94 1.33 -22.96
CA LEU A 97 22.13 0.12 -22.86
C LEU A 97 22.43 -0.69 -21.59
N ASP A 98 23.67 -0.71 -21.13
CA ASP A 98 24.06 -1.48 -19.96
C ASP A 98 23.51 -0.82 -18.68
N LYS A 99 23.72 0.48 -18.53
CA LYS A 99 23.13 1.27 -17.42
C LYS A 99 21.61 1.23 -17.41
N THR A 100 21.00 1.33 -18.58
CA THR A 100 19.54 1.30 -18.70
C THR A 100 18.97 -0.05 -18.31
N ARG A 101 19.65 -1.13 -18.67
CA ARG A 101 19.26 -2.48 -18.26
C ARG A 101 19.36 -2.64 -16.75
N GLU A 102 20.48 -2.26 -16.13
CA GLU A 102 20.66 -2.28 -14.69
C GLU A 102 19.56 -1.50 -13.97
N PHE A 103 19.22 -0.31 -14.47
CA PHE A 103 18.15 0.52 -13.93
C PHE A 103 16.76 -0.13 -14.07
N LEU A 104 16.45 -0.75 -15.21
CA LEU A 104 15.17 -1.44 -15.41
C LEU A 104 15.07 -2.71 -14.56
N ASP A 105 16.15 -3.49 -14.46
CA ASP A 105 16.22 -4.67 -13.61
C ASP A 105 16.03 -4.28 -12.14
N PHE A 106 16.66 -3.18 -11.71
CA PHE A 106 16.49 -2.58 -10.40
C PHE A 106 15.02 -2.19 -10.13
N LEU A 107 14.36 -1.54 -11.09
CA LEU A 107 12.96 -1.17 -10.95
C LEU A 107 11.98 -2.36 -11.01
N GLN A 108 12.38 -3.51 -11.53
CA GLN A 108 11.57 -4.73 -11.52
C GLN A 108 11.60 -5.45 -10.18
N ASP A 109 12.67 -5.25 -9.39
CA ASP A 109 12.78 -5.84 -8.06
C ASP A 109 11.92 -5.09 -7.03
N ASN A 110 11.07 -5.82 -6.30
CA ASN A 110 10.16 -5.25 -5.31
C ASN A 110 10.88 -4.56 -4.14
N GLU A 111 11.97 -5.17 -3.65
CA GLU A 111 12.73 -4.62 -2.54
C GLU A 111 13.44 -3.32 -2.94
N SER A 112 14.03 -3.30 -4.13
CA SER A 112 14.66 -2.11 -4.71
C SER A 112 13.66 -0.95 -4.85
N ARG A 113 12.45 -1.23 -5.34
CA ARG A 113 11.39 -0.22 -5.44
C ARG A 113 10.99 0.37 -4.08
N ARG A 114 10.93 -0.47 -3.04
CA ARG A 114 10.66 0.01 -1.67
C ARG A 114 11.78 0.92 -1.16
N GLN A 115 13.03 0.54 -1.38
CA GLN A 115 14.19 1.36 -0.99
C GLN A 115 14.19 2.74 -1.68
N VAL A 116 13.72 2.82 -2.93
CA VAL A 116 13.55 4.10 -3.63
C VAL A 116 12.56 5.01 -2.91
N LEU A 117 11.47 4.45 -2.40
CA LEU A 117 10.40 5.20 -1.76
C LEU A 117 10.71 5.56 -0.30
N SER A 118 11.66 4.87 0.33
CA SER A 118 11.99 5.04 1.76
C SER A 118 12.35 6.47 2.18
N PRO A 119 13.03 7.32 1.36
CA PRO A 119 13.33 8.69 1.75
C PRO A 119 12.09 9.57 1.99
N ALA A 120 10.94 9.21 1.45
CA ALA A 120 9.69 9.94 1.63
C ALA A 120 8.78 9.31 2.72
N GLU A 121 9.16 8.16 3.28
CA GLU A 121 8.40 7.55 4.37
C GLU A 121 8.39 8.45 5.61
N GLY A 122 7.19 8.71 6.13
CA GLY A 122 7.00 9.56 7.31
C GLY A 122 7.18 11.06 7.07
N HIS A 123 7.45 11.51 5.84
CA HIS A 123 7.51 12.92 5.49
C HIS A 123 6.15 13.41 4.97
N GLU A 124 5.70 14.56 5.50
CA GLU A 124 4.56 15.27 4.92
C GLU A 124 5.05 16.12 3.75
N GLY A 125 4.29 16.05 2.62
CA GLY A 125 4.58 16.84 1.43
C GLY A 125 5.36 16.09 0.36
N ILE A 126 6.10 16.86 -0.47
CA ILE A 126 6.85 16.34 -1.61
C ILE A 126 8.33 16.26 -1.26
N THR A 127 8.89 15.09 -1.48
CA THR A 127 10.34 14.84 -1.37
C THR A 127 10.94 14.79 -2.77
N ILE A 128 12.08 15.44 -2.95
CA ILE A 128 12.83 15.44 -4.21
C ILE A 128 14.26 15.02 -3.90
N THR A 129 14.76 14.06 -4.67
CA THR A 129 16.17 13.67 -4.65
C THR A 129 16.75 13.81 -6.06
N ILE A 130 17.88 14.48 -6.19
CA ILE A 130 18.47 14.83 -7.49
C ILE A 130 19.86 14.19 -7.62
N GLY A 131 19.99 13.29 -8.57
CA GLY A 131 21.30 12.73 -8.94
C GLY A 131 21.99 12.09 -7.73
N GLN A 132 23.16 12.62 -7.39
CA GLN A 132 24.01 12.07 -6.32
C GLN A 132 23.45 12.24 -4.89
N GLU A 133 22.38 13.00 -4.71
CA GLU A 133 21.67 13.09 -3.43
C GLU A 133 20.96 11.78 -3.09
N HIS A 134 20.69 10.93 -4.10
CA HIS A 134 20.03 9.66 -3.88
C HIS A 134 20.98 8.65 -3.23
N PRO A 135 20.55 7.93 -2.17
CA PRO A 135 21.39 6.95 -1.49
C PRO A 135 21.76 5.77 -2.37
N LEU A 136 20.88 5.40 -3.31
CA LEU A 136 21.07 4.27 -4.23
C LEU A 136 21.91 4.69 -5.45
N GLN A 137 22.93 3.88 -5.78
CA GLN A 137 23.87 4.18 -6.88
C GLN A 137 23.18 4.17 -8.25
N GLU A 138 22.24 3.29 -8.43
CA GLU A 138 21.46 3.07 -9.64
C GLU A 138 20.62 4.30 -10.04
N LEU A 139 20.35 5.19 -9.08
CA LEU A 139 19.53 6.39 -9.29
C LEU A 139 20.35 7.69 -9.38
N ARG A 140 21.68 7.62 -9.31
CA ARG A 140 22.54 8.82 -9.30
C ARG A 140 22.55 9.64 -10.58
N ASP A 141 22.15 9.05 -11.70
CA ASP A 141 22.00 9.75 -12.99
C ASP A 141 20.54 10.22 -13.21
N SER A 142 19.66 9.97 -12.23
CA SER A 142 18.24 10.24 -12.28
C SER A 142 17.80 11.21 -11.17
N SER A 143 16.58 11.68 -11.25
CA SER A 143 15.91 12.38 -10.16
C SER A 143 14.58 11.72 -9.85
N VAL A 144 14.23 11.72 -8.57
CA VAL A 144 12.99 11.15 -8.09
C VAL A 144 12.21 12.22 -7.32
N ILE A 145 10.95 12.41 -7.70
CA ILE A 145 9.98 13.27 -7.00
C ILE A 145 8.94 12.33 -6.40
N MET A 146 8.74 12.41 -5.10
CA MET A 146 7.87 11.52 -4.34
C MET A 146 6.91 12.30 -3.46
N GLY A 147 5.72 11.75 -3.22
CA GLY A 147 4.76 12.31 -2.28
C GLY A 147 3.67 11.32 -1.93
N ASN A 148 3.10 11.49 -0.76
CA ASN A 148 2.02 10.65 -0.28
C ASN A 148 0.68 11.11 -0.84
N TYR A 149 -0.20 10.17 -1.18
CA TYR A 149 -1.61 10.48 -1.38
C TYR A 149 -2.43 10.05 -0.16
N MET A 150 -3.46 10.81 0.13
CA MET A 150 -4.13 10.81 1.42
C MET A 150 -5.60 10.41 1.29
N LEU A 151 -6.12 9.75 2.31
CA LEU A 151 -7.54 9.52 2.51
C LEU A 151 -7.91 9.87 3.96
N GLY A 152 -8.85 10.78 4.14
CA GLY A 152 -9.26 11.23 5.47
C GLY A 152 -8.12 11.79 6.32
N GLY A 153 -7.11 12.43 5.70
CA GLY A 153 -5.93 12.97 6.37
C GLY A 153 -4.86 11.93 6.72
N ARG A 154 -5.01 10.68 6.29
CA ARG A 154 -4.01 9.60 6.49
C ARG A 154 -3.33 9.23 5.17
N PRO A 155 -2.02 9.01 5.16
CA PRO A 155 -1.33 8.52 3.98
C PRO A 155 -1.74 7.06 3.73
N ILE A 156 -2.24 6.78 2.53
CA ILE A 156 -2.64 5.42 2.11
C ILE A 156 -1.77 4.86 1.00
N GLY A 157 -0.88 5.69 0.45
CA GLY A 157 0.09 5.26 -0.53
C GLY A 157 0.99 6.41 -0.97
N MET A 158 1.90 6.09 -1.88
CA MET A 158 2.90 7.01 -2.37
C MET A 158 2.96 6.99 -3.89
N ILE A 159 3.23 8.15 -4.47
CA ILE A 159 3.49 8.32 -5.89
C ILE A 159 4.92 8.76 -6.06
N ALA A 160 5.61 8.24 -7.07
CA ALA A 160 6.93 8.70 -7.45
C ALA A 160 6.99 8.96 -8.96
N ILE A 161 7.73 9.99 -9.34
CA ILE A 161 8.08 10.30 -10.73
C ILE A 161 9.59 10.18 -10.85
N PHE A 162 10.02 9.37 -11.82
CA PHE A 162 11.42 9.25 -12.23
C PHE A 162 11.69 10.09 -13.48
N GLY A 163 12.84 10.70 -13.53
CA GLY A 163 13.26 11.44 -14.70
C GLY A 163 14.75 11.76 -14.66
N PRO A 164 15.29 12.37 -15.76
CA PRO A 164 16.68 12.80 -15.81
C PRO A 164 16.96 13.90 -14.78
N SER A 165 18.20 13.98 -14.29
CA SER A 165 18.60 15.02 -13.32
C SER A 165 18.40 16.46 -13.81
N ARG A 166 18.26 16.65 -15.12
CA ARG A 166 18.01 17.96 -15.78
C ARG A 166 16.56 18.25 -16.14
N MET A 167 15.59 17.55 -15.51
CA MET A 167 14.17 17.80 -15.81
C MET A 167 13.70 19.19 -15.39
N ASN A 168 12.61 19.66 -16.00
CA ASN A 168 11.99 20.93 -15.62
C ASN A 168 11.17 20.75 -14.31
N TYR A 169 11.85 20.86 -13.18
CA TYR A 169 11.25 20.64 -11.84
C TYR A 169 10.03 21.49 -11.59
N ARG A 170 10.04 22.78 -11.95
CA ARG A 170 8.86 23.66 -11.74
C ARG A 170 7.61 23.09 -12.40
N ARG A 171 7.75 22.64 -13.65
CA ARG A 171 6.62 22.06 -14.40
C ARG A 171 6.20 20.73 -13.83
N VAL A 172 7.16 19.85 -13.54
CA VAL A 172 6.90 18.50 -13.03
C VAL A 172 6.25 18.57 -11.66
N LEU A 173 6.73 19.43 -10.77
CA LEU A 173 6.14 19.65 -9.44
C LEU A 173 4.70 20.15 -9.53
N GLY A 174 4.43 21.15 -10.36
CA GLY A 174 3.06 21.62 -10.55
C GLY A 174 2.12 20.55 -11.07
N GLN A 175 2.58 19.69 -11.97
CA GLN A 175 1.82 18.55 -12.48
C GLN A 175 1.63 17.48 -11.40
N PHE A 176 2.67 17.21 -10.60
CA PHE A 176 2.63 16.26 -9.49
C PHE A 176 1.62 16.68 -8.42
N GLU A 177 1.68 17.93 -7.97
CA GLU A 177 0.74 18.50 -7.00
C GLU A 177 -0.70 18.44 -7.52
N TYR A 178 -0.90 18.85 -8.77
CA TYR A 178 -2.22 18.81 -9.39
C TYR A 178 -2.79 17.38 -9.43
N PHE A 179 -1.97 16.41 -9.83
CA PHE A 179 -2.36 15.00 -9.89
C PHE A 179 -2.65 14.43 -8.50
N THR A 180 -1.77 14.67 -7.54
CA THR A 180 -1.92 14.16 -6.17
C THR A 180 -3.17 14.73 -5.49
N ASN A 181 -3.41 16.04 -5.65
CA ASN A 181 -4.61 16.67 -5.12
C ASN A 181 -5.89 16.15 -5.80
N GLY A 182 -5.85 15.94 -7.11
CA GLY A 182 -6.96 15.33 -7.86
C GLY A 182 -7.25 13.90 -7.40
N LEU A 183 -6.21 13.10 -7.18
CA LEU A 183 -6.33 11.74 -6.66
C LEU A 183 -6.93 11.72 -5.25
N ASN A 184 -6.44 12.57 -4.34
CA ASN A 184 -6.96 12.69 -2.98
C ASN A 184 -8.45 13.00 -2.99
N LYS A 185 -8.87 13.95 -3.84
CA LYS A 185 -10.29 14.34 -3.97
C LYS A 185 -11.13 13.18 -4.50
N LEU A 186 -10.69 12.50 -5.55
CA LEU A 186 -11.40 11.35 -6.12
C LEU A 186 -11.53 10.20 -5.10
N LEU A 187 -10.48 9.91 -4.36
CA LEU A 187 -10.52 8.89 -3.32
C LEU A 187 -11.53 9.26 -2.23
N GLN A 188 -11.54 10.51 -1.77
CA GLN A 188 -12.48 10.97 -0.77
C GLN A 188 -13.94 10.84 -1.27
N GLU A 189 -14.23 11.27 -2.49
CA GLU A 189 -15.57 11.15 -3.08
C GLU A 189 -16.04 9.70 -3.22
N LEU A 190 -15.12 8.78 -3.59
CA LEU A 190 -15.43 7.36 -3.72
C LEU A 190 -15.76 6.71 -2.37
N PHE A 191 -15.02 7.04 -1.33
CA PHE A 191 -15.23 6.46 0.00
C PHE A 191 -16.46 7.05 0.70
N GLU A 192 -16.73 8.35 0.58
CA GLU A 192 -17.93 8.98 1.13
C GLU A 192 -19.22 8.47 0.45
N SER A 193 -19.15 8.12 -0.84
CA SER A 193 -20.29 7.54 -1.55
C SER A 193 -20.62 6.11 -1.12
N GLN A 194 -19.65 5.35 -0.59
CA GLN A 194 -19.87 4.00 -0.07
C GLN A 194 -20.50 4.03 1.33
N ASP A 195 -20.08 4.94 2.19
CA ASP A 195 -20.65 5.11 3.54
C ASP A 195 -22.11 5.62 3.51
N SER A 196 -22.53 6.25 2.42
CA SER A 196 -23.91 6.76 2.26
C SER A 196 -24.89 5.71 1.72
N SER A 197 -24.44 4.49 1.45
CA SER A 197 -25.23 3.42 0.83
C SER A 197 -25.55 2.25 1.78
N GLU A 198 -25.13 2.33 3.07
CA GLU A 198 -25.53 1.45 4.17
C GLU A 198 -26.56 2.15 5.08
#